data_6df90fa2d588c5193089783590c96edf
#
_entry.id   6df90fa2d588c5193089783590c96edf
#
_cell.length_a   1.000
_cell.length_b   1.000
_cell.length_c   1.000
_cell.angle_alpha   90.00
_cell.angle_beta   90.00
_cell.angle_gamma   90.00
#
_symmetry.space_group_name_H-M   'P 1'
#
loop_
_entity.id
_entity.type
_entity.pdbx_description
1 polymer ?
#
loop_
_entity_poly.entity_id
_entity_poly.type
_entity_poly.pdbx_seq_one_letter_code
_entity_poly.pdbx_strand_id
1 'polypeptide(L)'
;MARVIIIGPAHPLRGGLATFNQRLAKAFADEGHESSLLSFSLQYPDFIFPGTTQYSSEPAPENLLIHTKINSINPFNWIRTGNWLRKQQADLIIVRFWLPLMGPALGTILRRARKNKKTKIICIADNVIPHEKRPGDKPFTRYFLKSCDAFITMSEKVMSDLRLFEKTKPALQVAHPLYDNFGAILSKTEARIHLGLPADEKIILFFGFIRKYKGLDLLFDAMSLPAIKNTGIRLLVAGEFYEEEKGYQAQIDQ
;
A
#
# COMPACT_ATOMS: atom_id res chain seq x y z
N MET A 1 -16.80 11.66 19.80
CA MET A 1 -15.51 12.06 19.22
C MET A 1 -14.43 11.15 19.77
N ALA A 2 -13.66 10.49 18.92
CA ALA A 2 -12.55 9.61 19.32
C ALA A 2 -11.25 10.12 18.67
N ARG A 3 -10.11 9.88 19.31
CA ARG A 3 -8.79 10.15 18.75
C ARG A 3 -8.28 8.91 18.01
N VAL A 4 -8.12 9.01 16.69
CA VAL A 4 -7.69 7.93 15.80
C VAL A 4 -6.32 8.26 15.20
N ILE A 5 -5.38 7.32 15.30
CA ILE A 5 -4.07 7.46 14.66
C ILE A 5 -3.88 6.32 13.67
N ILE A 6 -3.67 6.66 12.40
CA ILE A 6 -3.42 5.69 11.33
C ILE A 6 -1.92 5.60 11.11
N ILE A 7 -1.36 4.38 11.24
CA ILE A 7 0.07 4.11 11.04
C ILE A 7 0.28 3.42 9.71
N GLY A 8 1.01 4.07 8.83
CA GLY A 8 1.35 3.55 7.50
C GLY A 8 1.95 4.63 6.60
N PRO A 9 2.24 4.30 5.34
CA PRO A 9 2.70 5.29 4.38
C PRO A 9 1.68 6.42 4.23
N ALA A 10 2.16 7.64 4.16
CA ALA A 10 1.42 8.85 3.85
C ALA A 10 2.38 9.88 3.27
N HIS A 11 1.89 10.98 2.71
CA HIS A 11 2.73 12.05 2.18
C HIS A 11 3.91 12.37 3.13
N PRO A 12 5.14 12.57 2.65
CA PRO A 12 5.55 12.69 1.23
C PRO A 12 5.73 11.35 0.49
N LEU A 13 5.44 10.21 1.12
CA LEU A 13 5.48 8.91 0.43
C LEU A 13 4.31 8.78 -0.54
N ARG A 14 4.56 8.14 -1.70
CA ARG A 14 3.57 7.92 -2.76
C ARG A 14 3.07 6.46 -2.82
N GLY A 15 2.03 6.24 -3.60
CA GLY A 15 1.47 4.93 -3.93
C GLY A 15 0.16 4.61 -3.23
N GLY A 16 -0.47 3.50 -3.64
CA GLY A 16 -1.82 3.15 -3.22
C GLY A 16 -2.03 3.07 -1.71
N LEU A 17 -1.02 2.59 -0.95
CA LEU A 17 -1.11 2.56 0.51
C LEU A 17 -1.17 3.97 1.13
N ALA A 18 -0.37 4.91 0.60
CA ALA A 18 -0.38 6.29 1.08
C ALA A 18 -1.74 6.95 0.79
N THR A 19 -2.22 6.83 -0.43
CA THR A 19 -3.54 7.34 -0.86
C THR A 19 -4.66 6.77 0.01
N PHE A 20 -4.67 5.45 0.23
CA PHE A 20 -5.67 4.80 1.08
C PHE A 20 -5.65 5.33 2.51
N ASN A 21 -4.48 5.43 3.13
CA ASN A 21 -4.35 5.90 4.50
C ASN A 21 -4.81 7.35 4.66
N GLN A 22 -4.49 8.21 3.69
CA GLN A 22 -4.93 9.61 3.67
C GLN A 22 -6.45 9.72 3.51
N ARG A 23 -7.05 8.92 2.61
CA ARG A 23 -8.51 8.83 2.47
C ARG A 23 -9.19 8.33 3.73
N LEU A 24 -8.63 7.30 4.37
CA LEU A 24 -9.15 6.77 5.63
C LEU A 24 -9.08 7.80 6.76
N ALA A 25 -7.97 8.56 6.86
CA ALA A 25 -7.84 9.63 7.83
C ALA A 25 -8.87 10.73 7.60
N LYS A 26 -9.05 11.12 6.33
CA LYS A 26 -10.09 12.09 5.95
C LYS A 26 -11.49 11.59 6.32
N ALA A 27 -11.83 10.35 6.02
CA ALA A 27 -13.13 9.77 6.35
C ALA A 27 -13.41 9.82 7.87
N PHE A 28 -12.43 9.50 8.70
CA PHE A 28 -12.59 9.67 10.16
C PHE A 28 -12.79 11.12 10.59
N ALA A 29 -12.10 12.07 9.95
CA ALA A 29 -12.28 13.49 10.22
C ALA A 29 -13.68 13.97 9.78
N ASP A 30 -14.15 13.55 8.63
CA ASP A 30 -15.49 13.88 8.11
C ASP A 30 -16.62 13.35 9.03
N GLU A 31 -16.39 12.21 9.70
CA GLU A 31 -17.28 11.64 10.73
C GLU A 31 -17.10 12.29 12.12
N GLY A 32 -16.36 13.39 12.22
CA GLY A 32 -16.18 14.16 13.45
C GLY A 32 -15.19 13.56 14.46
N HIS A 33 -14.29 12.70 14.04
CA HIS A 33 -13.21 12.18 14.87
C HIS A 33 -11.92 13.00 14.73
N GLU A 34 -11.10 13.07 15.79
CA GLU A 34 -9.75 13.61 15.73
C GLU A 34 -8.83 12.58 15.06
N SER A 35 -8.50 12.78 13.79
CA SER A 35 -7.71 11.83 13.02
C SER A 35 -6.33 12.39 12.66
N SER A 36 -5.30 11.54 12.69
CA SER A 36 -3.95 11.88 12.26
C SER A 36 -3.23 10.66 11.70
N LEU A 37 -2.16 10.91 10.94
CA LEU A 37 -1.32 9.88 10.33
C LEU A 37 0.06 9.87 10.98
N LEU A 38 0.59 8.67 11.23
CA LEU A 38 1.97 8.44 11.63
C LEU A 38 2.67 7.68 10.51
N SER A 39 3.49 8.41 9.75
CA SER A 39 4.19 7.93 8.57
C SER A 39 5.69 7.76 8.80
N PHE A 40 6.39 7.34 7.77
CA PHE A 40 7.81 7.00 7.81
C PHE A 40 8.68 8.18 7.42
N SER A 41 9.73 8.44 8.22
CA SER A 41 10.88 9.26 7.81
C SER A 41 11.85 8.46 6.95
N LEU A 42 11.86 7.11 7.11
CA LEU A 42 12.53 6.17 6.23
C LEU A 42 11.66 4.91 6.15
N GLN A 43 11.02 4.67 5.00
CA GLN A 43 10.22 3.46 4.78
C GLN A 43 11.10 2.31 4.28
N TYR A 44 11.83 2.54 3.21
CA TYR A 44 12.80 1.61 2.65
C TYR A 44 14.15 2.31 2.47
N PRO A 45 15.27 1.68 2.84
CA PRO A 45 16.58 2.11 2.36
C PRO A 45 16.60 2.09 0.83
N ASP A 46 17.29 3.06 0.21
CA ASP A 46 17.30 3.23 -1.24
C ASP A 46 17.76 1.98 -1.99
N PHE A 47 18.71 1.24 -1.44
CA PHE A 47 19.21 -0.01 -2.04
C PHE A 47 18.23 -1.18 -2.00
N ILE A 48 17.10 -1.07 -1.26
CA ILE A 48 16.03 -2.09 -1.21
C ILE A 48 14.83 -1.67 -2.04
N PHE A 49 14.69 -0.37 -2.31
CA PHE A 49 13.55 0.16 -3.04
C PHE A 49 13.74 -0.07 -4.55
N PRO A 50 12.83 -0.82 -5.20
CA PRO A 50 13.02 -1.20 -6.61
C PRO A 50 12.58 -0.14 -7.62
N GLY A 51 11.86 0.91 -7.20
CA GLY A 51 11.36 1.98 -8.07
C GLY A 51 12.29 3.18 -8.14
N THR A 52 11.93 4.17 -8.95
CA THR A 52 12.73 5.39 -9.14
C THR A 52 12.72 6.30 -7.92
N THR A 53 11.58 6.45 -7.26
CA THR A 53 11.44 7.25 -6.04
C THR A 53 10.29 6.77 -5.16
N GLN A 54 10.45 6.90 -3.86
CA GLN A 54 9.40 6.64 -2.87
C GLN A 54 8.52 7.88 -2.62
N TYR A 55 8.91 9.03 -3.12
CA TYR A 55 8.33 10.31 -2.77
C TYR A 55 7.41 10.85 -3.86
N SER A 56 6.34 11.52 -3.44
CA SER A 56 5.41 12.24 -4.30
C SER A 56 6.01 13.59 -4.71
N SER A 57 5.75 13.99 -5.95
CA SER A 57 5.98 15.35 -6.43
C SER A 57 4.79 16.28 -6.15
N GLU A 58 3.66 15.73 -5.71
CA GLU A 58 2.46 16.50 -5.40
C GLU A 58 2.57 17.19 -4.05
N PRO A 59 1.84 18.29 -3.83
CA PRO A 59 1.79 18.97 -2.54
C PRO A 59 1.18 18.06 -1.45
N ALA A 60 1.46 18.39 -0.20
CA ALA A 60 0.84 17.71 0.93
C ALA A 60 -0.69 17.88 0.88
N PRO A 61 -1.45 16.82 1.22
CA PRO A 61 -2.91 16.92 1.27
C PRO A 61 -3.33 17.93 2.35
N GLU A 62 -4.25 18.80 1.99
CA GLU A 62 -4.81 19.79 2.93
C GLU A 62 -5.61 19.10 4.04
N ASN A 63 -5.63 19.73 5.21
CA ASN A 63 -6.44 19.33 6.37
C ASN A 63 -6.13 17.92 6.93
N LEU A 64 -4.96 17.35 6.63
CA LEU A 64 -4.49 16.11 7.24
C LEU A 64 -3.23 16.35 8.10
N LEU A 65 -3.30 15.99 9.37
CA LEU A 65 -2.15 16.01 10.27
C LEU A 65 -1.29 14.76 10.05
N ILE A 66 -0.11 14.93 9.46
CA ILE A 66 0.83 13.84 9.14
C ILE A 66 2.11 14.01 9.98
N HIS A 67 2.41 13.00 10.79
CA HIS A 67 3.65 12.90 11.56
C HIS A 67 4.63 11.95 10.89
N THR A 68 5.71 12.46 10.34
CA THR A 68 6.76 11.68 9.66
C THR A 68 7.86 11.31 10.66
N LYS A 69 7.73 10.17 11.36
CA LYS A 69 8.61 9.81 12.48
C LYS A 69 9.23 8.41 12.43
N ILE A 70 8.64 7.46 11.70
CA ILE A 70 9.07 6.07 11.75
C ILE A 70 10.29 5.88 10.84
N ASN A 71 11.40 5.40 11.40
CA ASN A 71 12.51 4.85 10.65
C ASN A 71 12.43 3.31 10.72
N SER A 72 12.21 2.65 9.58
CA SER A 72 11.91 1.21 9.51
C SER A 72 13.04 0.30 9.97
N ILE A 73 14.28 0.78 9.98
CA ILE A 73 15.49 -0.03 10.28
C ILE A 73 16.20 0.37 11.58
N ASN A 74 15.75 1.44 12.28
CA ASN A 74 16.43 1.92 13.48
C ASN A 74 15.67 1.53 14.77
N PRO A 75 16.15 0.54 15.56
CA PRO A 75 15.46 0.10 16.78
C PRO A 75 15.31 1.19 17.85
N PHE A 76 16.26 2.10 17.97
CA PHE A 76 16.14 3.23 18.93
C PHE A 76 15.01 4.17 18.52
N ASN A 77 14.83 4.40 17.20
CA ASN A 77 13.72 5.18 16.70
C ASN A 77 12.37 4.49 17.02
N TRP A 78 12.27 3.16 16.93
CA TRP A 78 11.02 2.43 17.24
C TRP A 78 10.59 2.65 18.68
N ILE A 79 11.56 2.60 19.62
CA ILE A 79 11.30 2.84 21.04
C ILE A 79 10.86 4.28 21.28
N ARG A 80 11.55 5.26 20.67
CA ARG A 80 11.24 6.69 20.79
C ARG A 80 9.86 7.00 20.21
N THR A 81 9.58 6.51 19.00
CA THR A 81 8.29 6.70 18.33
C THR A 81 7.16 6.03 19.09
N GLY A 82 7.36 4.82 19.61
CA GLY A 82 6.36 4.14 20.41
C GLY A 82 6.06 4.84 21.73
N ASN A 83 7.08 5.42 22.37
CA ASN A 83 6.89 6.24 23.58
C ASN A 83 6.16 7.57 23.28
N TRP A 84 6.45 8.18 22.14
CA TRP A 84 5.72 9.35 21.66
C TRP A 84 4.25 8.98 21.41
N LEU A 85 3.99 7.88 20.69
CA LEU A 85 2.65 7.39 20.38
C LEU A 85 1.85 7.06 21.66
N ARG A 86 2.50 6.47 22.68
CA ARG A 86 1.88 6.24 23.98
C ARG A 86 1.33 7.52 24.63
N LYS A 87 2.08 8.63 24.50
CA LYS A 87 1.70 9.94 25.06
C LYS A 87 0.51 10.57 24.34
N GLN A 88 0.23 10.18 23.09
CA GLN A 88 -0.91 10.69 22.33
C GLN A 88 -2.27 10.23 22.91
N GLN A 89 -2.28 9.19 23.73
CA GLN A 89 -3.51 8.68 24.39
C GLN A 89 -4.64 8.41 23.38
N ALA A 90 -4.30 7.93 22.16
CA ALA A 90 -5.28 7.60 21.15
C ALA A 90 -6.28 6.55 21.66
N ASP A 91 -7.54 6.69 21.29
CA ASP A 91 -8.56 5.67 21.54
C ASP A 91 -8.37 4.47 20.62
N LEU A 92 -8.02 4.75 19.35
CA LEU A 92 -7.83 3.77 18.32
C LEU A 92 -6.54 4.02 17.53
N ILE A 93 -5.77 2.97 17.33
CA ILE A 93 -4.67 2.93 16.35
C ILE A 93 -5.09 1.96 15.25
N ILE A 94 -5.04 2.43 14.01
CA ILE A 94 -5.18 1.59 12.81
C ILE A 94 -3.80 1.49 12.18
N VAL A 95 -3.28 0.27 12.01
CA VAL A 95 -1.96 0.06 11.43
C VAL A 95 -2.05 -0.75 10.14
N ARG A 96 -1.38 -0.29 9.10
CA ARG A 96 -1.25 -1.04 7.84
C ARG A 96 -0.13 -2.08 7.94
N PHE A 97 -0.38 -3.28 7.41
CA PHE A 97 0.63 -4.33 7.33
C PHE A 97 0.63 -4.95 5.93
N TRP A 98 1.71 -4.71 5.19
CA TRP A 98 1.84 -5.13 3.79
C TRP A 98 3.12 -5.94 3.52
N LEU A 99 4.09 -5.91 4.45
CA LEU A 99 5.37 -6.58 4.29
C LEU A 99 5.92 -7.02 5.64
N PRO A 100 6.31 -8.29 5.82
CA PRO A 100 6.87 -8.80 7.07
C PRO A 100 8.09 -8.03 7.59
N LEU A 101 8.91 -7.48 6.69
CA LEU A 101 10.08 -6.64 7.04
C LEU A 101 9.70 -5.47 7.97
N MET A 102 8.49 -4.94 7.88
CA MET A 102 7.99 -3.88 8.77
C MET A 102 7.61 -4.39 10.17
N GLY A 103 7.51 -5.72 10.33
CA GLY A 103 7.03 -6.35 11.55
C GLY A 103 7.80 -5.98 12.82
N PRO A 104 9.14 -6.01 12.84
CA PRO A 104 9.94 -5.62 14.00
C PRO A 104 9.72 -4.17 14.42
N ALA A 105 9.72 -3.25 13.46
CA ALA A 105 9.52 -1.82 13.70
C ALA A 105 8.11 -1.54 14.25
N LEU A 106 7.09 -1.89 13.46
CA LEU A 106 5.70 -1.65 13.82
C LEU A 106 5.31 -2.40 15.11
N GLY A 107 5.69 -3.67 15.23
CA GLY A 107 5.40 -4.46 16.43
C GLY A 107 6.00 -3.87 17.71
N THR A 108 7.22 -3.31 17.64
CA THR A 108 7.87 -2.65 18.80
C THR A 108 7.17 -1.34 19.14
N ILE A 109 6.86 -0.50 18.13
CA ILE A 109 6.12 0.76 18.30
C ILE A 109 4.77 0.51 18.99
N LEU A 110 4.00 -0.46 18.50
CA LEU A 110 2.68 -0.80 19.03
C LEU A 110 2.73 -1.32 20.46
N ARG A 111 3.71 -2.19 20.81
CA ARG A 111 3.90 -2.66 22.19
C ARG A 111 4.22 -1.53 23.16
N ARG A 112 4.96 -0.52 22.71
CA ARG A 112 5.22 0.67 23.51
C ARG A 112 3.96 1.53 23.67
N ALA A 113 3.19 1.73 22.60
CA ALA A 113 1.93 2.47 22.63
C ALA A 113 0.93 1.83 23.59
N ARG A 114 0.76 0.52 23.58
CA ARG A 114 -0.16 -0.24 24.46
C ARG A 114 0.11 -0.07 25.97
N LYS A 115 1.27 0.41 26.36
CA LYS A 115 1.59 0.66 27.78
C LYS A 115 0.71 1.75 28.41
N ASN A 116 -0.05 2.53 27.63
CA ASN A 116 -1.06 3.44 28.14
C ASN A 116 -2.34 2.72 28.63
N LYS A 117 -2.51 1.42 28.34
CA LYS A 117 -3.64 0.56 28.72
C LYS A 117 -5.02 1.02 28.21
N LYS A 118 -5.07 2.05 27.35
CA LYS A 118 -6.29 2.62 26.80
C LYS A 118 -6.49 2.26 25.33
N THR A 119 -5.46 2.39 24.52
CA THR A 119 -5.50 2.30 23.06
C THR A 119 -5.85 0.90 22.57
N LYS A 120 -6.85 0.80 21.70
CA LYS A 120 -7.13 -0.39 20.90
C LYS A 120 -6.36 -0.33 19.58
N ILE A 121 -5.91 -1.48 19.08
CA ILE A 121 -5.06 -1.57 17.89
C ILE A 121 -5.71 -2.51 16.88
N ILE A 122 -6.11 -1.97 15.73
CA ILE A 122 -6.65 -2.72 14.60
C ILE A 122 -5.62 -2.72 13.47
N CYS A 123 -5.34 -3.89 12.92
CA CYS A 123 -4.49 -4.02 11.76
C CYS A 123 -5.35 -4.16 10.49
N ILE A 124 -5.07 -3.33 9.48
CA ILE A 124 -5.51 -3.60 8.11
C ILE A 124 -4.37 -4.35 7.43
N ALA A 125 -4.60 -5.64 7.17
CA ALA A 125 -3.61 -6.51 6.54
C ALA A 125 -3.80 -6.53 5.02
N ASP A 126 -2.80 -6.06 4.29
CA ASP A 126 -2.75 -6.11 2.82
C ASP A 126 -2.10 -7.42 2.34
N ASN A 127 -1.03 -7.83 3.02
CA ASN A 127 -0.36 -9.11 2.82
C ASN A 127 0.19 -9.63 4.15
N VAL A 128 -0.09 -10.89 4.45
CA VAL A 128 0.47 -11.60 5.62
C VAL A 128 1.61 -12.52 5.21
N ILE A 129 1.46 -13.15 4.06
CA ILE A 129 2.49 -13.97 3.40
C ILE A 129 2.89 -13.26 2.12
N PRO A 130 4.15 -12.80 1.99
CA PRO A 130 4.58 -12.10 0.78
C PRO A 130 4.66 -13.06 -0.43
N HIS A 131 4.50 -12.50 -1.62
CA HIS A 131 4.68 -13.26 -2.88
C HIS A 131 6.12 -13.78 -3.00
N GLU A 132 7.09 -12.96 -2.63
CA GLU A 132 8.51 -13.31 -2.57
C GLU A 132 8.89 -13.60 -1.12
N LYS A 133 9.06 -14.87 -0.79
CA LYS A 133 9.40 -15.31 0.57
C LYS A 133 10.86 -15.02 0.89
N ARG A 134 11.11 -14.49 2.10
CA ARG A 134 12.45 -14.20 2.62
C ARG A 134 12.65 -14.86 3.98
N PRO A 135 13.91 -15.19 4.34
CA PRO A 135 14.25 -15.58 5.71
C PRO A 135 13.77 -14.52 6.71
N GLY A 136 13.13 -14.94 7.80
CA GLY A 136 12.62 -14.03 8.82
C GLY A 136 11.16 -13.60 8.66
N ASP A 137 10.51 -13.80 7.50
CA ASP A 137 9.13 -13.37 7.29
C ASP A 137 8.16 -13.91 8.33
N LYS A 138 8.21 -15.22 8.60
CA LYS A 138 7.30 -15.85 9.57
C LYS A 138 7.46 -15.31 11.00
N PRO A 139 8.66 -15.23 11.60
CA PRO A 139 8.83 -14.67 12.94
C PRO A 139 8.49 -13.18 12.99
N PHE A 140 8.81 -12.39 11.97
CA PHE A 140 8.47 -10.97 11.92
C PHE A 140 6.96 -10.73 11.86
N THR A 141 6.27 -11.49 11.02
CA THR A 141 4.80 -11.48 10.97
C THR A 141 4.19 -11.85 12.32
N ARG A 142 4.61 -12.96 12.93
CA ARG A 142 4.11 -13.36 14.25
C ARG A 142 4.38 -12.31 15.32
N TYR A 143 5.58 -11.73 15.31
CA TYR A 143 5.93 -10.67 16.25
C TYR A 143 5.00 -9.46 16.11
N PHE A 144 4.70 -9.05 14.91
CA PHE A 144 3.78 -7.94 14.64
C PHE A 144 2.34 -8.27 15.05
N LEU A 145 1.76 -9.37 14.55
CA LEU A 145 0.35 -9.71 14.76
C LEU A 145 -0.01 -9.85 16.25
N LYS A 146 0.93 -10.30 17.09
CA LYS A 146 0.76 -10.36 18.55
C LYS A 146 0.50 -8.99 19.18
N SER A 147 0.86 -7.89 18.53
CA SER A 147 0.68 -6.52 19.04
C SER A 147 -0.68 -5.90 18.67
N CYS A 148 -1.47 -6.56 17.83
CA CYS A 148 -2.79 -6.09 17.41
C CYS A 148 -3.91 -6.75 18.22
N ASP A 149 -5.06 -6.06 18.35
CA ASP A 149 -6.23 -6.56 19.06
C ASP A 149 -7.25 -7.20 18.09
N ALA A 150 -7.35 -6.65 16.87
CA ALA A 150 -8.24 -7.13 15.82
C ALA A 150 -7.64 -6.87 14.43
N PHE A 151 -8.26 -7.46 13.41
CA PHE A 151 -7.77 -7.41 12.04
C PHE A 151 -8.88 -7.09 11.04
N ILE A 152 -8.51 -6.40 9.97
CA ILE A 152 -9.32 -6.22 8.78
C ILE A 152 -8.51 -6.74 7.60
N THR A 153 -9.12 -7.53 6.73
CA THR A 153 -8.55 -7.98 5.46
C THR A 153 -9.46 -7.56 4.32
N MET A 154 -8.90 -7.37 3.13
CA MET A 154 -9.66 -6.94 1.95
C MET A 154 -9.76 -8.03 0.88
N SER A 155 -9.35 -9.26 1.21
CA SER A 155 -9.54 -10.43 0.36
C SER A 155 -9.59 -11.72 1.18
N GLU A 156 -10.24 -12.75 0.63
CA GLU A 156 -10.30 -14.09 1.24
C GLU A 156 -8.91 -14.72 1.38
N LYS A 157 -8.06 -14.51 0.39
CA LYS A 157 -6.68 -15.02 0.42
C LYS A 157 -5.92 -14.49 1.62
N VAL A 158 -5.98 -13.18 1.87
CA VAL A 158 -5.30 -12.56 3.01
C VAL A 158 -5.92 -12.98 4.33
N MET A 159 -7.24 -13.18 4.40
CA MET A 159 -7.91 -13.74 5.58
C MET A 159 -7.43 -15.15 5.87
N SER A 160 -7.36 -16.01 4.87
CA SER A 160 -6.85 -17.37 5.01
C SER A 160 -5.40 -17.39 5.47
N ASP A 161 -4.55 -16.55 4.89
CA ASP A 161 -3.14 -16.40 5.29
C ASP A 161 -3.01 -15.89 6.74
N LEU A 162 -3.84 -14.91 7.14
CA LEU A 162 -3.88 -14.41 8.51
C LEU A 162 -4.20 -15.53 9.51
N ARG A 163 -5.17 -16.37 9.21
CA ARG A 163 -5.62 -17.48 10.08
C ARG A 163 -4.56 -18.57 10.27
N LEU A 164 -3.55 -18.66 9.42
CA LEU A 164 -2.38 -19.51 9.65
C LEU A 164 -1.48 -19.01 10.80
N PHE A 165 -1.55 -17.72 11.13
CA PHE A 165 -0.72 -17.08 12.16
C PHE A 165 -1.51 -16.70 13.42
N GLU A 166 -2.76 -16.25 13.25
CA GLU A 166 -3.63 -15.77 14.33
C GLU A 166 -5.04 -16.35 14.17
N LYS A 167 -5.40 -17.28 15.07
CA LYS A 167 -6.63 -18.07 14.95
C LYS A 167 -7.80 -17.51 15.75
N THR A 168 -7.53 -16.74 16.80
CA THR A 168 -8.48 -16.45 17.86
C THR A 168 -8.97 -15.01 17.89
N LYS A 169 -8.12 -14.05 17.56
CA LYS A 169 -8.51 -12.65 17.61
C LYS A 169 -9.56 -12.30 16.57
N PRO A 170 -10.43 -11.32 16.87
CA PRO A 170 -11.42 -10.84 15.91
C PRO A 170 -10.77 -10.43 14.57
N ALA A 171 -11.37 -10.87 13.48
CA ALA A 171 -10.99 -10.45 12.15
C ALA A 171 -12.23 -10.34 11.26
N LEU A 172 -12.29 -9.27 10.47
CA LEU A 172 -13.37 -8.98 9.54
C LEU A 172 -12.78 -8.85 8.14
N GLN A 173 -13.46 -9.47 7.17
CA GLN A 173 -13.19 -9.22 5.76
C GLN A 173 -14.14 -8.16 5.25
N VAL A 174 -13.60 -7.14 4.58
CA VAL A 174 -14.37 -6.10 3.89
C VAL A 174 -13.87 -5.97 2.46
N ALA A 175 -14.73 -5.57 1.54
CA ALA A 175 -14.29 -5.29 0.18
C ALA A 175 -13.32 -4.10 0.17
N HIS A 176 -12.33 -4.15 -0.74
CA HIS A 176 -11.46 -2.99 -0.95
C HIS A 176 -12.31 -1.82 -1.45
N PRO A 177 -12.28 -0.64 -0.79
CA PRO A 177 -13.03 0.51 -1.24
C PRO A 177 -12.52 0.98 -2.61
N LEU A 178 -13.43 1.54 -3.40
CA LEU A 178 -13.06 2.18 -4.65
C LEU A 178 -12.32 3.50 -4.37
N TYR A 179 -11.35 3.80 -5.22
CA TYR A 179 -10.69 5.09 -5.20
C TYR A 179 -11.58 6.12 -5.91
N ASP A 180 -11.88 7.22 -5.24
CA ASP A 180 -12.72 8.32 -5.71
C ASP A 180 -11.98 9.66 -5.78
N ASN A 181 -10.65 9.60 -5.72
CA ASN A 181 -9.75 10.76 -5.64
C ASN A 181 -9.05 11.10 -6.97
N PHE A 182 -9.51 10.54 -8.07
CA PHE A 182 -8.93 10.78 -9.40
C PHE A 182 -9.65 11.87 -10.22
N GLY A 183 -10.56 12.62 -9.59
CA GLY A 183 -11.34 13.66 -10.25
C GLY A 183 -12.60 13.14 -10.94
N ALA A 184 -13.21 13.96 -11.75
CA ALA A 184 -14.41 13.62 -12.51
C ALA A 184 -14.12 12.57 -13.59
N ILE A 185 -15.08 11.67 -13.79
CA ILE A 185 -14.99 10.67 -14.87
C ILE A 185 -15.10 11.38 -16.22
N LEU A 186 -14.09 11.23 -17.06
CA LEU A 186 -14.11 11.70 -18.43
C LEU A 186 -14.81 10.68 -19.33
N SER A 187 -15.48 11.17 -20.37
CA SER A 187 -15.96 10.29 -21.44
C SER A 187 -14.80 9.65 -22.18
N LYS A 188 -15.03 8.50 -22.82
CA LYS A 188 -14.01 7.82 -23.64
C LYS A 188 -13.41 8.73 -24.70
N THR A 189 -14.25 9.57 -25.33
CA THR A 189 -13.82 10.52 -26.36
C THR A 189 -12.89 11.58 -25.80
N GLU A 190 -13.29 12.24 -24.70
CA GLU A 190 -12.48 13.25 -24.03
C GLU A 190 -11.14 12.68 -23.53
N ALA A 191 -11.16 11.49 -22.91
CA ALA A 191 -9.96 10.82 -22.44
C ALA A 191 -8.99 10.50 -23.60
N ARG A 192 -9.51 10.02 -24.73
CA ARG A 192 -8.68 9.75 -25.92
C ARG A 192 -8.08 11.01 -26.53
N ILE A 193 -8.83 12.08 -26.63
CA ILE A 193 -8.32 13.39 -27.08
C ILE A 193 -7.22 13.86 -26.15
N HIS A 194 -7.45 13.79 -24.84
CA HIS A 194 -6.47 14.21 -23.82
C HIS A 194 -5.16 13.41 -23.88
N LEU A 195 -5.27 12.11 -24.18
CA LEU A 195 -4.11 11.20 -24.28
C LEU A 195 -3.50 11.14 -25.70
N GLY A 196 -4.04 11.87 -26.67
CA GLY A 196 -3.59 11.81 -28.07
C GLY A 196 -3.82 10.46 -28.74
N LEU A 197 -4.86 9.72 -28.31
CA LEU A 197 -5.19 8.39 -28.85
C LEU A 197 -6.26 8.49 -29.96
N PRO A 198 -6.15 7.69 -31.03
CA PRO A 198 -7.17 7.65 -32.09
C PRO A 198 -8.54 7.25 -31.57
N ALA A 199 -9.62 7.84 -32.12
CA ALA A 199 -10.98 7.67 -31.63
C ALA A 199 -11.46 6.21 -31.72
N ASP A 200 -11.17 5.53 -32.83
CA ASP A 200 -11.73 4.20 -33.17
C ASP A 200 -10.75 3.04 -32.95
N GLU A 201 -9.56 3.34 -32.44
CA GLU A 201 -8.54 2.31 -32.23
C GLU A 201 -8.95 1.33 -31.11
N LYS A 202 -8.74 0.04 -31.33
CA LYS A 202 -8.91 -0.98 -30.31
C LYS A 202 -7.66 -1.01 -29.44
N ILE A 203 -7.81 -0.71 -28.15
CA ILE A 203 -6.70 -0.61 -27.20
C ILE A 203 -6.92 -1.57 -26.04
N ILE A 204 -5.88 -2.36 -25.74
CA ILE A 204 -5.73 -3.08 -24.47
C ILE A 204 -4.81 -2.23 -23.57
N LEU A 205 -5.22 -1.99 -22.34
CA LEU A 205 -4.42 -1.25 -21.37
C LEU A 205 -3.83 -2.20 -20.33
N PHE A 206 -2.50 -2.20 -20.20
CA PHE A 206 -1.80 -2.69 -19.02
C PHE A 206 -1.48 -1.49 -18.12
N PHE A 207 -1.97 -1.49 -16.87
CA PHE A 207 -1.83 -0.35 -15.96
C PHE A 207 -1.20 -0.75 -14.62
N GLY A 208 -0.25 0.04 -14.15
CA GLY A 208 0.37 -0.06 -12.81
C GLY A 208 1.83 -0.49 -12.83
N PHE A 209 2.41 -0.73 -11.65
CA PHE A 209 3.82 -1.13 -11.54
C PHE A 209 4.10 -2.42 -12.31
N ILE A 210 5.17 -2.41 -13.10
CA ILE A 210 5.59 -3.54 -13.91
C ILE A 210 6.47 -4.44 -13.07
N ARG A 211 5.98 -5.67 -12.84
CA ARG A 211 6.67 -6.74 -12.13
C ARG A 211 6.37 -8.07 -12.81
N LYS A 212 7.30 -8.99 -12.79
CA LYS A 212 7.18 -10.28 -13.46
C LYS A 212 5.89 -11.04 -13.13
N TYR A 213 5.49 -11.06 -11.87
CA TYR A 213 4.26 -11.74 -11.46
C TYR A 213 2.96 -11.14 -12.01
N LYS A 214 3.02 -9.94 -12.62
CA LYS A 214 1.86 -9.30 -13.28
C LYS A 214 1.71 -9.70 -14.74
N GLY A 215 2.69 -10.42 -15.32
CA GLY A 215 2.57 -11.07 -16.60
C GLY A 215 2.57 -10.13 -17.81
N LEU A 216 3.29 -9.01 -17.76
CA LEU A 216 3.43 -8.16 -18.95
C LEU A 216 4.16 -8.89 -20.08
N ASP A 217 5.14 -9.72 -19.75
CA ASP A 217 5.84 -10.62 -20.67
C ASP A 217 4.85 -11.59 -21.39
N LEU A 218 3.97 -12.21 -20.62
CA LEU A 218 2.92 -13.08 -21.18
C LEU A 218 1.94 -12.31 -22.08
N LEU A 219 1.67 -11.05 -21.77
CA LEU A 219 0.82 -10.21 -22.59
C LEU A 219 1.51 -9.83 -23.90
N PHE A 220 2.81 -9.56 -23.91
CA PHE A 220 3.58 -9.36 -25.15
C PHE A 220 3.58 -10.62 -26.02
N ASP A 221 3.81 -11.80 -25.43
CA ASP A 221 3.71 -13.07 -26.16
C ASP A 221 2.32 -13.25 -26.79
N ALA A 222 1.27 -12.95 -26.04
CA ALA A 222 -0.10 -13.03 -26.57
C ALA A 222 -0.35 -12.04 -27.71
N MET A 223 0.15 -10.80 -27.59
CA MET A 223 0.03 -9.78 -28.65
C MET A 223 0.76 -10.15 -29.93
N SER A 224 1.84 -10.94 -29.85
CA SER A 224 2.61 -11.40 -30.98
C SER A 224 1.94 -12.55 -31.78
N LEU A 225 0.92 -13.21 -31.19
CA LEU A 225 0.20 -14.28 -31.87
C LEU A 225 -0.48 -13.78 -33.16
N PRO A 226 -0.41 -14.52 -34.27
CA PRO A 226 -1.04 -14.11 -35.55
C PRO A 226 -2.52 -13.79 -35.44
N ALA A 227 -3.25 -14.49 -34.57
CA ALA A 227 -4.66 -14.26 -34.30
C ALA A 227 -4.95 -12.88 -33.67
N ILE A 228 -4.01 -12.32 -32.94
CA ILE A 228 -4.13 -11.00 -32.30
C ILE A 228 -3.47 -9.92 -33.18
N LYS A 229 -2.25 -10.17 -33.67
CA LYS A 229 -1.47 -9.23 -34.50
C LYS A 229 -2.28 -8.70 -35.69
N ASN A 230 -3.05 -9.57 -36.34
CA ASN A 230 -3.87 -9.22 -37.51
C ASN A 230 -5.17 -8.47 -37.18
N THR A 231 -5.51 -8.25 -35.90
CA THR A 231 -6.75 -7.55 -35.50
C THR A 231 -6.61 -6.03 -35.49
N GLY A 232 -5.38 -5.51 -35.57
CA GLY A 232 -5.09 -4.08 -35.40
C GLY A 232 -5.26 -3.57 -33.96
N ILE A 233 -5.32 -4.46 -32.96
CA ILE A 233 -5.38 -4.07 -31.55
C ILE A 233 -4.00 -3.55 -31.14
N ARG A 234 -3.98 -2.39 -30.46
CA ARG A 234 -2.77 -1.82 -29.87
C ARG A 234 -2.72 -2.10 -28.35
N LEU A 235 -1.54 -2.40 -27.84
CA LEU A 235 -1.27 -2.46 -26.42
C LEU A 235 -0.72 -1.13 -25.94
N LEU A 236 -1.37 -0.54 -24.94
CA LEU A 236 -0.90 0.62 -24.20
C LEU A 236 -0.39 0.17 -22.84
N VAL A 237 0.90 0.39 -22.56
CA VAL A 237 1.49 0.09 -21.26
C VAL A 237 1.70 1.40 -20.50
N ALA A 238 1.02 1.55 -19.36
CA ALA A 238 1.12 2.72 -18.50
C ALA A 238 1.55 2.28 -17.10
N GLY A 239 2.82 2.50 -16.76
CA GLY A 239 3.36 2.07 -15.47
C GLY A 239 4.82 2.38 -15.29
N GLU A 240 5.33 2.05 -14.12
CA GLU A 240 6.73 2.20 -13.75
C GLU A 240 7.36 0.82 -13.58
N PHE A 241 8.55 0.62 -14.14
CA PHE A 241 9.32 -0.62 -13.96
C PHE A 241 9.86 -0.71 -12.53
N TYR A 242 9.57 -1.82 -11.87
CA TYR A 242 10.09 -2.21 -10.57
C TYR A 242 11.06 -3.41 -10.68
N GLU A 243 11.54 -3.64 -11.89
CA GLU A 243 12.54 -4.65 -12.27
C GLU A 243 13.26 -4.20 -13.54
N GLU A 244 14.19 -4.99 -14.05
CA GLU A 244 15.01 -4.62 -15.21
C GLU A 244 14.18 -4.48 -16.49
N GLU A 245 14.17 -3.29 -17.09
CA GLU A 245 13.37 -2.95 -18.28
C GLU A 245 13.86 -3.61 -19.56
N LYS A 246 15.17 -3.87 -19.65
CA LYS A 246 15.82 -4.37 -20.89
C LYS A 246 15.19 -5.63 -21.47
N GLY A 247 14.72 -6.54 -20.60
CA GLY A 247 14.08 -7.78 -21.06
C GLY A 247 12.74 -7.51 -21.76
N TYR A 248 11.99 -6.55 -21.29
CA TYR A 248 10.71 -6.15 -21.88
C TYR A 248 10.91 -5.40 -23.19
N GLN A 249 11.91 -4.51 -23.27
CA GLN A 249 12.22 -3.79 -24.49
C GLN A 249 12.59 -4.74 -25.62
N ALA A 250 13.38 -5.78 -25.35
CA ALA A 250 13.73 -6.80 -26.35
C ALA A 250 12.51 -7.58 -26.89
N GLN A 251 11.42 -7.71 -26.11
CA GLN A 251 10.17 -8.31 -26.59
C GLN A 251 9.33 -7.34 -27.43
N ILE A 252 9.41 -6.02 -27.14
CA ILE A 252 8.69 -4.99 -27.92
C ILE A 252 9.29 -4.85 -29.30
N ASP A 253 10.60 -5.01 -29.42
CA ASP A 253 11.36 -4.83 -30.69
C ASP A 253 11.23 -6.03 -31.65
N GLN A 254 10.56 -7.13 -31.26
CA GLN A 254 10.28 -8.34 -32.07
C GLN A 254 8.89 -8.26 -32.75
#